data_af6f66a9efa84e0919c99096bfe205e0
#
_entry.id   af6f66a9efa84e0919c99096bfe205e0
#
_cell.length_a   1.000
_cell.length_b   1.000
_cell.length_c   1.000
_cell.angle_alpha   90.00
_cell.angle_beta   90.00
_cell.angle_gamma   90.00
#
_symmetry.space_group_name_H-M   'P 1'
#
loop_
_entity.id
_entity.type
_entity.pdbx_description
1 polymer ?
#
loop_
_entity_poly.entity_id
_entity_poly.type
_entity_poly.pdbx_seq_one_letter_code
_entity_poly.pdbx_strand_id
1 'polypeptide(L)'
;QEEPWLGMRDEEQIYDLLMGDCVDGIAGTDSRPGILKAGVARAGLTPLLRKVLHATGRVARETGLTLFCHHDPAIKNGGEILDLLAGCGVPASKVILGHSGDSTELEYLTAMLERGCWLGMDRFGFCDKDLGLEPRVDTIAALCRAGWGHRLLLSHDWAAYLAFWDSWETTKGSDWMNLEEDYTFIHRRVLPA
;
A
#
# COMPACT_ATOMS: atom_id res chain seq x y z
N GLN A 1 7.73 1.03 -13.14
CA GLN A 1 8.24 2.15 -13.96
C GLN A 1 7.96 3.44 -13.22
N GLU A 2 9.00 4.25 -13.00
CA GLU A 2 8.82 5.60 -12.43
C GLU A 2 8.11 6.47 -13.49
N GLU A 3 7.06 7.17 -13.09
CA GLU A 3 6.34 8.07 -13.96
C GLU A 3 7.24 9.26 -14.37
N PRO A 4 7.56 9.45 -15.66
CA PRO A 4 8.53 10.47 -16.09
C PRO A 4 8.17 11.88 -15.61
N TRP A 5 6.88 12.20 -15.52
CA TRP A 5 6.40 13.52 -15.09
C TRP A 5 6.71 13.82 -13.62
N LEU A 6 6.79 12.81 -12.74
CA LEU A 6 7.23 12.97 -11.34
C LEU A 6 8.73 13.31 -11.26
N GLY A 7 9.53 12.72 -12.15
CA GLY A 7 10.96 13.02 -12.24
C GLY A 7 11.27 14.47 -12.59
N MET A 8 10.39 15.12 -13.37
CA MET A 8 10.54 16.51 -13.81
C MET A 8 10.11 17.55 -12.76
N ARG A 9 9.43 17.13 -11.67
CA ARG A 9 8.95 18.02 -10.62
C ARG A 9 9.89 18.03 -9.43
N ASP A 10 10.06 19.20 -8.83
CA ASP A 10 10.66 19.30 -7.51
C ASP A 10 9.68 18.87 -6.39
N GLU A 11 10.17 18.87 -5.16
CA GLU A 11 9.38 18.42 -4.03
C GLU A 11 8.18 19.35 -3.74
N GLU A 12 8.36 20.66 -3.86
CA GLU A 12 7.30 21.64 -3.62
C GLU A 12 6.19 21.51 -4.66
N GLN A 13 6.53 21.30 -5.92
CA GLN A 13 5.55 21.07 -6.98
C GLN A 13 4.72 19.80 -6.77
N ILE A 14 5.33 18.74 -6.19
CA ILE A 14 4.61 17.51 -5.81
C ILE A 14 3.71 17.78 -4.60
N TYR A 15 4.23 18.48 -3.60
CA TYR A 15 3.48 18.87 -2.41
C TYR A 15 2.26 19.72 -2.80
N ASP A 16 2.45 20.78 -3.60
CA ASP A 16 1.38 21.68 -4.03
C ASP A 16 0.27 20.95 -4.79
N LEU A 17 0.66 20.00 -5.67
CA LEU A 17 -0.29 19.16 -6.41
C LEU A 17 -1.16 18.33 -5.45
N LEU A 18 -0.55 17.63 -4.51
CA LEU A 18 -1.26 16.77 -3.55
C LEU A 18 -2.10 17.59 -2.56
N MET A 19 -1.58 18.73 -2.12
CA MET A 19 -2.30 19.63 -1.23
C MET A 19 -3.49 20.29 -1.94
N GLY A 20 -3.33 20.66 -3.22
CA GLY A 20 -4.41 21.18 -4.05
C GLY A 20 -5.59 20.19 -4.13
N ASP A 21 -5.33 18.91 -4.36
CA ASP A 21 -6.37 17.87 -4.34
C ASP A 21 -7.09 17.80 -2.97
N CYS A 22 -6.35 18.02 -1.87
CA CYS A 22 -6.92 17.98 -0.52
C CYS A 22 -7.76 19.22 -0.18
N VAL A 23 -7.41 20.38 -0.71
CA VAL A 23 -8.06 21.67 -0.40
C VAL A 23 -9.13 22.03 -1.41
N ASP A 24 -8.76 22.02 -2.70
CA ASP A 24 -9.59 22.52 -3.79
C ASP A 24 -10.47 21.42 -4.42
N GLY A 25 -10.07 20.16 -4.24
CA GLY A 25 -10.75 18.98 -4.78
C GLY A 25 -10.05 18.37 -6.00
N ILE A 26 -10.21 17.08 -6.15
CA ILE A 26 -9.54 16.25 -7.17
C ILE A 26 -10.08 16.63 -8.56
N ALA A 27 -9.16 16.96 -9.48
CA ALA A 27 -9.47 17.23 -10.88
C ALA A 27 -10.59 18.28 -11.09
N GLY A 28 -10.68 19.28 -10.24
CA GLY A 28 -11.67 20.35 -10.32
C GLY A 28 -13.08 19.95 -9.87
N THR A 29 -13.22 18.87 -9.14
CA THR A 29 -14.47 18.42 -8.50
C THR A 29 -14.49 18.83 -7.01
N ASP A 30 -15.65 18.68 -6.36
CA ASP A 30 -15.78 18.87 -4.90
C ASP A 30 -15.27 17.65 -4.08
N SER A 31 -14.85 16.58 -4.76
CA SER A 31 -14.35 15.36 -4.11
C SER A 31 -12.93 15.56 -3.58
N ARG A 32 -12.69 15.16 -2.34
CA ARG A 32 -11.38 15.23 -1.69
C ARG A 32 -10.85 13.84 -1.36
N PRO A 33 -9.52 13.64 -1.31
CA PRO A 33 -8.95 12.35 -0.94
C PRO A 33 -9.30 11.98 0.51
N GLY A 34 -9.73 10.72 0.71
CA GLY A 34 -9.90 10.15 2.06
C GLY A 34 -8.64 9.48 2.58
N ILE A 35 -7.66 9.23 1.71
CA ILE A 35 -6.38 8.58 2.00
C ILE A 35 -5.34 9.07 0.99
N LEU A 36 -4.08 9.12 1.42
CA LEU A 36 -2.95 9.39 0.53
C LEU A 36 -2.30 8.07 0.11
N LYS A 37 -1.77 8.03 -1.11
CA LYS A 37 -1.04 6.87 -1.63
C LYS A 37 0.38 7.27 -2.04
N ALA A 38 1.36 6.51 -1.56
CA ALA A 38 2.74 6.55 -2.04
C ALA A 38 3.22 5.13 -2.35
N GLY A 39 4.36 4.99 -3.03
CA GLY A 39 4.89 3.69 -3.36
C GLY A 39 6.41 3.63 -3.31
N VAL A 40 6.93 2.54 -2.74
CA VAL A 40 8.35 2.19 -2.73
C VAL A 40 8.45 0.73 -3.18
N ALA A 41 8.74 0.54 -4.46
CA ALA A 41 8.86 -0.79 -5.05
C ALA A 41 10.24 -1.43 -4.76
N ARG A 42 10.52 -2.57 -5.40
CA ARG A 42 11.73 -3.38 -5.23
C ARG A 42 13.06 -2.62 -5.35
N ALA A 43 13.11 -1.50 -6.07
CA ALA A 43 14.28 -0.66 -6.16
C ALA A 43 14.63 0.08 -4.83
N GLY A 44 13.75 0.00 -3.84
CA GLY A 44 13.89 0.71 -2.57
C GLY A 44 13.63 2.21 -2.69
N LEU A 45 14.10 2.97 -1.70
CA LEU A 45 13.95 4.42 -1.67
C LEU A 45 14.98 5.11 -2.58
N THR A 46 14.71 5.12 -3.90
CA THR A 46 15.49 5.94 -4.85
C THR A 46 15.38 7.42 -4.51
N PRO A 47 16.27 8.29 -5.01
CA PRO A 47 16.16 9.75 -4.80
C PRO A 47 14.80 10.33 -5.21
N LEU A 48 14.21 9.82 -6.30
CA LEU A 48 12.87 10.22 -6.73
C LEU A 48 11.81 9.77 -5.74
N LEU A 49 11.84 8.50 -5.31
CA LEU A 49 10.85 7.96 -4.39
C LEU A 49 10.97 8.58 -2.99
N ARG A 50 12.19 8.94 -2.54
CA ARG A 50 12.38 9.73 -1.31
C ARG A 50 11.71 11.10 -1.41
N LYS A 51 11.91 11.80 -2.51
CA LYS A 51 11.29 13.11 -2.79
C LYS A 51 9.75 13.00 -2.75
N VAL A 52 9.18 12.02 -3.47
CA VAL A 52 7.72 11.80 -3.50
C VAL A 52 7.18 11.44 -2.12
N LEU A 53 7.84 10.53 -1.41
CA LEU A 53 7.40 10.11 -0.09
C LEU A 53 7.51 11.23 0.94
N HIS A 54 8.54 12.09 0.83
CA HIS A 54 8.71 13.26 1.70
C HIS A 54 7.61 14.30 1.45
N ALA A 55 7.33 14.66 0.20
CA ALA A 55 6.21 15.54 -0.15
C ALA A 55 4.87 15.00 0.36
N THR A 56 4.59 13.70 0.12
CA THR A 56 3.35 13.04 0.59
C THR A 56 3.27 13.01 2.12
N GLY A 57 4.39 12.79 2.80
CA GLY A 57 4.48 12.82 4.27
C GLY A 57 4.15 14.20 4.84
N ARG A 58 4.63 15.28 4.22
CA ARG A 58 4.28 16.66 4.59
C ARG A 58 2.77 16.90 4.48
N VAL A 59 2.17 16.50 3.36
CA VAL A 59 0.71 16.58 3.18
C VAL A 59 -0.04 15.75 4.22
N ALA A 60 0.40 14.51 4.49
CA ALA A 60 -0.20 13.65 5.51
C ALA A 60 -0.17 14.30 6.91
N ARG A 61 0.95 14.93 7.28
CA ARG A 61 1.09 15.65 8.55
C ARG A 61 0.08 16.80 8.65
N GLU A 62 -0.05 17.60 7.59
CA GLU A 62 -0.86 18.84 7.61
C GLU A 62 -2.36 18.56 7.51
N THR A 63 -2.74 17.53 6.74
CA THR A 63 -4.14 17.15 6.55
C THR A 63 -4.65 16.16 7.60
N GLY A 64 -3.74 15.45 8.29
CA GLY A 64 -4.07 14.33 9.18
C GLY A 64 -4.56 13.07 8.46
N LEU A 65 -4.48 13.04 7.13
CA LEU A 65 -4.87 11.87 6.33
C LEU A 65 -3.94 10.69 6.59
N THR A 66 -4.51 9.49 6.53
CA THR A 66 -3.75 8.23 6.56
C THR A 66 -2.98 8.06 5.24
N LEU A 67 -1.76 7.56 5.32
CA LEU A 67 -0.93 7.27 4.16
C LEU A 67 -0.85 5.76 3.95
N PHE A 68 -1.34 5.27 2.82
CA PHE A 68 -1.12 3.91 2.35
C PHE A 68 0.16 3.88 1.52
N CYS A 69 1.17 3.18 1.99
CA CYS A 69 2.45 3.05 1.30
C CYS A 69 2.58 1.65 0.70
N HIS A 70 2.63 1.57 -0.64
CA HIS A 70 3.08 0.34 -1.30
C HIS A 70 4.53 0.10 -0.89
N HIS A 71 4.84 -1.06 -0.35
CA HIS A 71 6.21 -1.46 -0.06
C HIS A 71 6.48 -2.88 -0.56
N ASP A 72 7.75 -3.24 -0.67
CA ASP A 72 8.16 -4.61 -1.03
C ASP A 72 8.73 -5.29 0.22
N PRO A 73 7.97 -6.19 0.88
CA PRO A 73 8.44 -6.87 2.10
C PRO A 73 9.64 -7.79 1.84
N ALA A 74 9.88 -8.21 0.59
CA ALA A 74 11.03 -9.06 0.25
C ALA A 74 12.37 -8.34 0.46
N ILE A 75 12.40 -7.01 0.32
CA ILE A 75 13.58 -6.18 0.64
C ILE A 75 13.52 -5.53 2.02
N LYS A 76 12.48 -5.82 2.80
CA LYS A 76 12.30 -5.37 4.20
C LYS A 76 12.42 -3.85 4.38
N ASN A 77 11.98 -3.06 3.41
CA ASN A 77 12.11 -1.61 3.42
C ASN A 77 11.07 -0.86 4.27
N GLY A 78 10.16 -1.56 4.94
CA GLY A 78 9.11 -0.96 5.77
C GLY A 78 9.66 -0.07 6.88
N GLY A 79 10.75 -0.49 7.54
CA GLY A 79 11.42 0.30 8.59
C GLY A 79 11.93 1.63 8.06
N GLU A 80 12.62 1.63 6.92
CA GLU A 80 13.17 2.84 6.29
C GLU A 80 12.06 3.82 5.85
N ILE A 81 10.94 3.28 5.35
CA ILE A 81 9.74 4.07 5.01
C ILE A 81 9.18 4.76 6.26
N LEU A 82 9.01 4.01 7.35
CA LEU A 82 8.51 4.56 8.61
C LEU A 82 9.45 5.62 9.19
N ASP A 83 10.76 5.44 9.08
CA ASP A 83 11.76 6.42 9.55
C ASP A 83 11.66 7.74 8.77
N LEU A 84 11.55 7.66 7.45
CA LEU A 84 11.39 8.84 6.60
C LEU A 84 10.09 9.60 6.95
N LEU A 85 8.97 8.88 7.07
CA LEU A 85 7.68 9.47 7.41
C LEU A 85 7.66 10.06 8.82
N ALA A 86 8.32 9.42 9.79
CA ALA A 86 8.49 9.97 11.13
C ALA A 86 9.30 11.28 11.09
N GLY A 87 10.33 11.34 10.23
CA GLY A 87 11.09 12.57 9.96
C GLY A 87 10.23 13.71 9.39
N CYS A 88 9.15 13.38 8.66
CA CYS A 88 8.15 14.36 8.20
C CYS A 88 7.12 14.73 9.28
N GLY A 89 7.15 14.09 10.46
CA GLY A 89 6.17 14.29 11.54
C GLY A 89 4.90 13.44 11.39
N VAL A 90 4.90 12.40 10.57
CA VAL A 90 3.78 11.46 10.43
C VAL A 90 3.94 10.34 11.44
N PRO A 91 3.00 10.16 12.39
CA PRO A 91 3.06 9.06 13.34
C PRO A 91 2.79 7.73 12.63
N ALA A 92 3.47 6.67 13.04
CA ALA A 92 3.32 5.33 12.42
C ALA A 92 1.87 4.85 12.43
N SER A 93 1.06 5.25 13.41
CA SER A 93 -0.38 4.92 13.49
C SER A 93 -1.22 5.49 12.33
N LYS A 94 -0.67 6.40 11.55
CA LYS A 94 -1.25 6.97 10.32
C LYS A 94 -0.66 6.36 9.04
N VAL A 95 0.14 5.30 9.17
CA VAL A 95 0.77 4.64 8.02
C VAL A 95 0.26 3.21 7.90
N ILE A 96 -0.13 2.83 6.68
CA ILE A 96 -0.43 1.47 6.29
C ILE A 96 0.70 1.00 5.37
N LEU A 97 1.40 -0.05 5.75
CA LEU A 97 2.35 -0.74 4.88
C LEU A 97 1.60 -1.75 4.03
N GLY A 98 1.28 -1.38 2.79
CA GLY A 98 0.58 -2.23 1.83
C GLY A 98 1.45 -3.38 1.34
N HIS A 99 0.83 -4.48 0.96
CA HIS A 99 1.45 -5.71 0.48
C HIS A 99 2.30 -6.45 1.53
N SER A 100 2.09 -6.16 2.81
CA SER A 100 2.73 -6.89 3.92
C SER A 100 2.40 -8.39 3.89
N GLY A 101 1.22 -8.75 3.34
CA GLY A 101 0.78 -10.13 3.15
C GLY A 101 1.61 -10.94 2.14
N ASP A 102 2.55 -10.33 1.43
CA ASP A 102 3.50 -11.04 0.56
C ASP A 102 4.70 -11.60 1.36
N SER A 103 4.73 -11.44 2.67
CA SER A 103 5.74 -12.00 3.55
C SER A 103 5.12 -12.95 4.58
N THR A 104 5.83 -14.04 4.88
CA THR A 104 5.55 -14.95 6.01
C THR A 104 6.51 -14.73 7.18
N GLU A 105 7.42 -13.75 7.10
CA GLU A 105 8.41 -13.48 8.11
C GLU A 105 7.80 -12.76 9.32
N LEU A 106 7.31 -13.53 10.29
CA LEU A 106 6.62 -13.01 11.48
C LEU A 106 7.45 -12.01 12.27
N GLU A 107 8.76 -12.22 12.37
CA GLU A 107 9.67 -11.31 13.07
C GLU A 107 9.67 -9.91 12.41
N TYR A 108 9.80 -9.87 11.09
CA TYR A 108 9.74 -8.61 10.33
C TYR A 108 8.40 -7.91 10.49
N LEU A 109 7.30 -8.66 10.30
CA LEU A 109 5.95 -8.10 10.38
C LEU A 109 5.64 -7.58 11.80
N THR A 110 6.02 -8.34 12.83
CA THR A 110 5.85 -7.93 14.23
C THR A 110 6.64 -6.67 14.54
N ALA A 111 7.89 -6.59 14.08
CA ALA A 111 8.72 -5.39 14.30
C ALA A 111 8.06 -4.13 13.68
N MET A 112 7.38 -4.24 12.55
CA MET A 112 6.62 -3.12 11.96
C MET A 112 5.39 -2.78 12.81
N LEU A 113 4.65 -3.78 13.27
CA LEU A 113 3.48 -3.59 14.15
C LEU A 113 3.86 -2.95 15.49
N GLU A 114 4.98 -3.34 16.09
CA GLU A 114 5.50 -2.75 17.32
C GLU A 114 5.82 -1.26 17.17
N ARG A 115 6.18 -0.81 15.97
CA ARG A 115 6.33 0.61 15.65
C ARG A 115 4.99 1.35 15.60
N GLY A 116 3.86 0.63 15.59
CA GLY A 116 2.51 1.18 15.65
C GLY A 116 1.84 1.40 14.28
N CYS A 117 2.42 0.94 13.16
CA CYS A 117 1.79 1.04 11.85
C CYS A 117 0.69 -0.02 11.66
N TRP A 118 0.00 0.06 10.54
CA TRP A 118 -0.94 -0.95 10.07
C TRP A 118 -0.30 -1.78 8.97
N LEU A 119 -0.63 -3.07 8.91
CA LEU A 119 -0.21 -3.95 7.82
C LEU A 119 -1.37 -4.21 6.87
N GLY A 120 -1.18 -3.91 5.58
CA GLY A 120 -2.04 -4.35 4.50
C GLY A 120 -1.74 -5.82 4.17
N MET A 121 -2.56 -6.72 4.70
CA MET A 121 -2.57 -8.13 4.32
C MET A 121 -3.46 -8.26 3.10
N ASP A 122 -2.98 -7.70 2.03
CA ASP A 122 -3.68 -7.54 0.78
C ASP A 122 -3.17 -8.50 -0.30
N ARG A 123 -3.57 -8.30 -1.54
CA ARG A 123 -3.25 -9.17 -2.67
C ARG A 123 -3.89 -10.55 -2.61
N PHE A 124 -5.06 -10.64 -1.97
CA PHE A 124 -5.89 -11.83 -2.11
C PHE A 124 -6.54 -11.98 -3.51
N GLY A 125 -6.26 -11.08 -4.44
CA GLY A 125 -6.50 -11.24 -5.87
C GLY A 125 -5.29 -11.75 -6.66
N PHE A 126 -4.19 -12.11 -5.98
CA PHE A 126 -2.92 -12.52 -6.59
C PHE A 126 -2.24 -13.68 -5.84
N CYS A 127 -3.02 -14.50 -5.12
CA CYS A 127 -2.45 -15.51 -4.23
C CYS A 127 -1.54 -16.53 -4.92
N ASP A 128 -1.76 -16.80 -6.20
CA ASP A 128 -1.11 -17.94 -6.88
C ASP A 128 0.29 -17.63 -7.40
N LYS A 129 0.76 -16.38 -7.40
CA LYS A 129 2.00 -16.04 -8.12
C LYS A 129 3.28 -16.23 -7.33
N ASP A 130 3.31 -15.81 -6.07
CA ASP A 130 4.55 -15.80 -5.28
C ASP A 130 4.39 -16.50 -3.93
N LEU A 131 3.20 -16.45 -3.35
CA LEU A 131 2.88 -17.00 -2.04
C LEU A 131 1.43 -17.48 -2.04
N GLY A 132 1.18 -18.76 -2.02
CA GLY A 132 -0.15 -19.35 -2.03
C GLY A 132 -1.08 -18.84 -0.92
N LEU A 133 -2.36 -19.17 -1.00
CA LEU A 133 -3.38 -18.76 -0.03
C LEU A 133 -3.05 -19.22 1.41
N GLU A 134 -2.72 -20.48 1.57
CA GLU A 134 -2.49 -21.10 2.90
C GLU A 134 -1.39 -20.40 3.70
N PRO A 135 -0.17 -20.15 3.16
CA PRO A 135 0.85 -19.41 3.91
C PRO A 135 0.43 -17.99 4.31
N ARG A 136 -0.39 -17.31 3.49
CA ARG A 136 -0.95 -15.98 3.82
C ARG A 136 -1.90 -16.08 5.00
N VAL A 137 -2.83 -17.04 4.97
CA VAL A 137 -3.80 -17.27 6.05
C VAL A 137 -3.09 -17.67 7.34
N ASP A 138 -2.12 -18.59 7.28
CA ASP A 138 -1.35 -19.02 8.43
C ASP A 138 -0.60 -17.86 9.09
N THR A 139 -0.02 -16.99 8.29
CA THR A 139 0.66 -15.76 8.77
C THR A 139 -0.30 -14.83 9.49
N ILE A 140 -1.47 -14.56 8.89
CA ILE A 140 -2.51 -13.74 9.52
C ILE A 140 -2.98 -14.37 10.83
N ALA A 141 -3.27 -15.67 10.84
CA ALA A 141 -3.69 -16.39 12.02
C ALA A 141 -2.62 -16.35 13.14
N ALA A 142 -1.34 -16.46 12.77
CA ALA A 142 -0.24 -16.33 13.73
C ALA A 142 -0.16 -14.92 14.34
N LEU A 143 -0.28 -13.87 13.53
CA LEU A 143 -0.31 -12.49 13.99
C LEU A 143 -1.54 -12.21 14.86
N CYS A 144 -2.71 -12.76 14.52
CA CYS A 144 -3.92 -12.67 15.34
C CYS A 144 -3.74 -13.35 16.71
N ARG A 145 -3.16 -14.56 16.73
CA ARG A 145 -2.85 -15.25 17.99
C ARG A 145 -1.85 -14.48 18.86
N ALA A 146 -0.94 -13.73 18.24
CA ALA A 146 -0.02 -12.82 18.94
C ALA A 146 -0.67 -11.49 19.40
N GLY A 147 -1.98 -11.30 19.15
CA GLY A 147 -2.72 -10.11 19.57
C GLY A 147 -2.77 -8.96 18.56
N TRP A 148 -2.21 -9.13 17.37
CA TRP A 148 -2.07 -8.06 16.38
C TRP A 148 -3.25 -7.92 15.41
N GLY A 149 -4.31 -8.74 15.52
CA GLY A 149 -5.45 -8.72 14.62
C GLY A 149 -6.08 -7.34 14.43
N HIS A 150 -6.03 -6.49 15.46
CA HIS A 150 -6.57 -5.12 15.42
C HIS A 150 -5.75 -4.13 14.57
N ARG A 151 -4.62 -4.54 14.02
CA ARG A 151 -3.71 -3.75 13.16
C ARG A 151 -3.54 -4.33 11.77
N LEU A 152 -4.32 -5.34 11.42
CA LEU A 152 -4.29 -5.98 10.11
C LEU A 152 -5.47 -5.52 9.25
N LEU A 153 -5.21 -5.22 7.99
CA LEU A 153 -6.22 -4.82 7.00
C LEU A 153 -6.21 -5.83 5.86
N LEU A 154 -7.36 -6.46 5.60
CA LEU A 154 -7.51 -7.43 4.51
C LEU A 154 -8.08 -6.74 3.28
N SER A 155 -7.46 -6.96 2.12
CA SER A 155 -7.97 -6.51 0.83
C SER A 155 -7.48 -7.38 -0.32
N HIS A 156 -7.99 -7.14 -1.53
CA HIS A 156 -7.74 -8.02 -2.67
C HIS A 156 -6.61 -7.53 -3.57
N ASP A 157 -6.39 -6.20 -3.64
CA ASP A 157 -5.57 -5.56 -4.69
C ASP A 157 -6.03 -5.99 -6.12
N TRP A 158 -7.29 -6.39 -6.23
CA TRP A 158 -7.90 -6.85 -7.47
C TRP A 158 -8.55 -5.69 -8.21
N ALA A 159 -8.35 -5.61 -9.52
CA ALA A 159 -8.91 -4.56 -10.34
C ALA A 159 -9.85 -5.13 -11.40
N ALA A 160 -11.13 -4.73 -11.35
CA ALA A 160 -12.09 -5.06 -12.38
C ALA A 160 -11.77 -4.33 -13.70
N TYR A 161 -11.12 -3.16 -13.63
CA TYR A 161 -10.75 -2.34 -14.76
C TYR A 161 -9.52 -1.48 -14.43
N LEU A 162 -8.61 -1.35 -15.39
CA LEU A 162 -7.42 -0.50 -15.30
C LEU A 162 -7.35 0.39 -16.55
N ALA A 163 -7.60 1.68 -16.39
CA ALA A 163 -7.72 2.64 -17.48
C ALA A 163 -6.44 2.88 -18.29
N PHE A 164 -5.28 2.53 -17.75
CA PHE A 164 -3.98 2.65 -18.43
C PHE A 164 -3.61 1.43 -19.28
N TRP A 165 -4.48 0.45 -19.39
CA TRP A 165 -4.32 -0.69 -20.28
C TRP A 165 -5.30 -0.57 -21.46
N ASP A 166 -4.76 -0.72 -22.67
CA ASP A 166 -5.43 -0.39 -23.94
C ASP A 166 -6.72 -1.16 -24.22
N SER A 167 -7.05 -2.19 -23.47
CA SER A 167 -8.33 -2.86 -23.57
C SER A 167 -8.71 -3.65 -22.31
N TRP A 168 -10.00 -3.69 -22.00
CA TRP A 168 -10.61 -4.62 -21.05
C TRP A 168 -10.24 -6.09 -21.34
N GLU A 169 -10.07 -6.44 -22.62
CA GLU A 169 -9.73 -7.81 -23.04
C GLU A 169 -8.31 -8.21 -22.63
N THR A 170 -7.35 -7.27 -22.58
CA THR A 170 -6.01 -7.52 -22.05
C THR A 170 -5.98 -7.77 -20.54
N THR A 171 -6.93 -7.22 -19.80
CA THR A 171 -7.09 -7.50 -18.38
C THR A 171 -7.75 -8.85 -18.13
N LYS A 172 -8.70 -9.22 -18.97
CA LYS A 172 -9.54 -10.43 -18.83
C LYS A 172 -8.82 -11.75 -19.12
N GLY A 173 -7.65 -11.71 -19.70
CA GLY A 173 -6.82 -12.87 -20.05
C GLY A 173 -5.39 -12.79 -19.53
N SER A 174 -5.10 -11.79 -18.68
CA SER A 174 -3.76 -11.68 -18.12
C SER A 174 -3.56 -12.74 -17.04
N ASP A 175 -2.53 -13.57 -17.21
CA ASP A 175 -2.12 -14.66 -16.29
C ASP A 175 -1.82 -14.19 -14.86
N TRP A 176 -1.95 -12.90 -14.58
CA TRP A 176 -1.67 -12.31 -13.28
C TRP A 176 -2.95 -11.94 -12.49
N MET A 177 -4.13 -12.04 -13.09
CA MET A 177 -5.42 -11.89 -12.38
C MET A 177 -6.15 -13.23 -12.35
N ASN A 178 -6.27 -13.81 -11.17
CA ASN A 178 -7.11 -14.99 -11.00
C ASN A 178 -8.57 -14.55 -10.87
N LEU A 179 -9.42 -14.93 -11.84
CA LEU A 179 -10.84 -14.59 -11.83
C LEU A 179 -11.62 -15.25 -10.69
N GLU A 180 -11.07 -16.30 -10.07
CA GLU A 180 -11.67 -16.94 -8.89
C GLU A 180 -11.42 -16.15 -7.62
N GLU A 181 -10.42 -15.25 -7.62
CA GLU A 181 -10.03 -14.38 -6.51
C GLU A 181 -10.70 -13.00 -6.59
N ASP A 182 -11.97 -12.96 -6.96
CA ASP A 182 -12.79 -11.75 -7.05
C ASP A 182 -13.04 -11.08 -5.69
N TYR A 183 -13.76 -9.96 -5.67
CA TYR A 183 -14.10 -9.20 -4.45
C TYR A 183 -14.86 -9.99 -3.37
N THR A 184 -15.32 -11.19 -3.64
CA THR A 184 -15.96 -12.08 -2.66
C THR A 184 -15.00 -13.11 -2.06
N PHE A 185 -13.79 -13.21 -2.60
CA PHE A 185 -12.81 -14.25 -2.24
C PHE A 185 -12.43 -14.24 -0.76
N ILE A 186 -12.18 -13.06 -0.17
CA ILE A 186 -11.86 -12.95 1.27
C ILE A 186 -12.97 -13.57 2.11
N HIS A 187 -14.22 -13.26 1.83
CA HIS A 187 -15.36 -13.77 2.59
C HIS A 187 -15.60 -15.27 2.40
N ARG A 188 -15.32 -15.79 1.20
CA ARG A 188 -15.56 -17.19 0.87
C ARG A 188 -14.42 -18.14 1.26
N ARG A 189 -13.18 -17.66 1.22
CA ARG A 189 -12.00 -18.51 1.30
C ARG A 189 -11.01 -18.11 2.39
N VAL A 190 -10.89 -16.84 2.72
CA VAL A 190 -9.86 -16.36 3.67
C VAL A 190 -10.40 -16.36 5.10
N LEU A 191 -11.58 -15.77 5.33
CA LEU A 191 -12.15 -15.69 6.68
C LEU A 191 -12.61 -17.04 7.26
N PRO A 192 -13.06 -18.03 6.48
CA PRO A 192 -13.41 -19.35 7.01
C PRO A 192 -12.22 -20.25 7.29
N ALA A 193 -11.03 -19.97 6.75
CA ALA A 193 -9.83 -20.79 6.92
C ALA A 193 -9.09 -20.43 8.21
#